data_34d7aa17b3e6da6a1f9c573ecbd2f52a
#
_entry.id   34d7aa17b3e6da6a1f9c573ecbd2f52a
#
_cell.length_a   1.000
_cell.length_b   1.000
_cell.length_c   1.000
_cell.angle_alpha   90.00
_cell.angle_beta   90.00
_cell.angle_gamma   90.00
#
_symmetry.space_group_name_H-M   'P 1'
#
loop_
_entity.id
_entity.type
_entity.pdbx_description
1 polymer ?
#
loop_
_entity_poly.entity_id
_entity_poly.type
_entity_poly.pdbx_seq_one_letter_code
_entity_poly.pdbx_strand_id
1 'polypeptide(L)'
;MRDYDFSEEQLQSVRNLLKLMTGKATFDKVFIVHGHEGRDEVARYITSLNITPIILSEQPNSGRTVIEKFKAYSAVDFAVILYTPDDLGSVKTAPDKLVPRARQNVVFEHGYFTAKLGRENVLVLLKNGTDKTKLEKEGDTDGIVYVPFDEYGGWKEKLKEALKLSGYRV
;
A
#
# COMPACT_ATOMS: atom_id res chain seq x y z
N MET A 1 16.27 33.40 -16.92
CA MET A 1 16.13 32.56 -15.74
C MET A 1 15.97 31.14 -16.28
N ARG A 2 16.90 30.22 -16.01
CA ARG A 2 16.80 28.85 -16.55
C ARG A 2 15.89 28.09 -15.57
N ASP A 3 14.72 27.66 -16.03
CA ASP A 3 13.90 26.71 -15.30
C ASP A 3 14.64 25.38 -15.24
N TYR A 4 15.14 25.03 -14.07
CA TYR A 4 15.68 23.71 -13.81
C TYR A 4 14.50 22.78 -13.53
N ASP A 5 14.10 22.06 -14.57
CA ASP A 5 13.08 21.03 -14.44
C ASP A 5 13.74 19.78 -13.88
N PHE A 6 13.54 19.53 -12.58
CA PHE A 6 14.05 18.31 -11.94
C PHE A 6 13.17 17.13 -12.32
N SER A 7 13.79 16.01 -12.69
CA SER A 7 13.05 14.76 -12.88
C SER A 7 12.39 14.33 -11.56
N GLU A 8 11.29 13.56 -11.65
CA GLU A 8 10.62 13.00 -10.47
C GLU A 8 11.60 12.21 -9.59
N GLU A 9 12.55 11.49 -10.19
CA GLU A 9 13.60 10.76 -9.48
C GLU A 9 14.53 11.68 -8.68
N GLN A 10 14.91 12.82 -9.28
CA GLN A 10 15.74 13.82 -8.60
C GLN A 10 14.97 14.48 -7.45
N LEU A 11 13.70 14.83 -7.65
CA LEU A 11 12.84 15.37 -6.61
C LEU A 11 12.65 14.38 -5.46
N GLN A 12 12.46 13.10 -5.76
CA GLN A 12 12.34 12.06 -4.76
C GLN A 12 13.63 11.88 -3.96
N SER A 13 14.79 11.91 -4.63
CA SER A 13 16.10 11.83 -3.98
C SER A 13 16.32 12.98 -3.01
N VAL A 14 15.94 14.20 -3.40
CA VAL A 14 16.02 15.39 -2.52
C VAL A 14 15.08 15.25 -1.33
N ARG A 15 13.84 14.80 -1.52
CA ARG A 15 12.88 14.53 -0.44
C ARG A 15 13.44 13.51 0.56
N ASN A 16 14.01 12.42 0.07
CA ASN A 16 14.61 11.38 0.91
C ASN A 16 15.81 11.92 1.71
N LEU A 17 16.67 12.71 1.07
CA LEU A 17 17.79 13.35 1.75
C LEU A 17 17.32 14.32 2.86
N LEU A 18 16.32 15.14 2.59
CA LEU A 18 15.72 16.03 3.58
C LEU A 18 15.11 15.26 4.75
N LYS A 19 14.42 14.15 4.50
CA LYS A 19 13.88 13.27 5.55
C LYS A 19 15.01 12.69 6.42
N LEU A 20 16.09 12.19 5.81
CA LEU A 20 17.26 11.68 6.52
C LEU A 20 17.94 12.76 7.37
N MET A 21 18.13 13.96 6.83
CA MET A 21 18.75 15.08 7.55
C MET A 21 17.90 15.61 8.71
N THR A 22 16.58 15.54 8.60
CA THR A 22 15.66 16.00 9.66
C THR A 22 15.36 14.93 10.71
N GLY A 23 15.91 13.70 10.56
CA GLY A 23 15.69 12.56 11.47
C GLY A 23 14.23 12.06 11.49
N LYS A 24 13.42 12.44 10.51
CA LYS A 24 11.99 12.07 10.44
C LYS A 24 11.71 10.80 9.63
N ALA A 25 12.68 10.33 8.84
CA ALA A 25 12.55 9.11 8.07
C ALA A 25 13.42 8.01 8.66
N THR A 26 12.84 6.89 8.99
CA THR A 26 13.55 5.71 9.47
C THR A 26 13.82 4.71 8.35
N PHE A 27 12.98 4.70 7.29
CA PHE A 27 13.01 3.71 6.18
C PHE A 27 13.17 2.26 6.68
N ASP A 28 12.68 1.99 7.89
CA ASP A 28 12.76 0.69 8.56
C ASP A 28 11.40 0.03 8.73
N LYS A 29 10.32 0.73 8.36
CA LYS A 29 8.94 0.27 8.54
C LYS A 29 8.11 0.44 7.29
N VAL A 30 7.28 -0.56 6.99
CA VAL A 30 6.28 -0.53 5.91
C VAL A 30 4.93 -0.90 6.48
N PHE A 31 3.92 -0.09 6.20
CA PHE A 31 2.56 -0.41 6.64
C PHE A 31 1.90 -1.36 5.63
N ILE A 32 1.21 -2.38 6.14
CA ILE A 32 0.44 -3.33 5.32
C ILE A 32 -1.04 -3.11 5.59
N VAL A 33 -1.74 -2.61 4.57
CA VAL A 33 -3.20 -2.57 4.52
C VAL A 33 -3.68 -3.86 3.87
N HIS A 34 -4.61 -4.56 4.51
CA HIS A 34 -5.02 -5.89 4.06
C HIS A 34 -6.47 -6.22 4.40
N GLY A 35 -7.06 -7.09 3.61
CA GLY A 35 -8.29 -7.80 3.93
C GLY A 35 -8.03 -9.09 4.72
N HIS A 36 -8.56 -10.22 4.25
CA HIS A 36 -8.41 -11.51 4.95
C HIS A 36 -7.16 -12.30 4.53
N GLU A 37 -6.73 -12.18 3.28
CA GLU A 37 -5.71 -13.05 2.70
C GLU A 37 -4.43 -12.31 2.32
N GLY A 38 -3.34 -13.06 2.16
CA GLY A 38 -2.06 -12.59 1.60
C GLY A 38 -1.16 -11.79 2.55
N ARG A 39 -1.71 -11.27 3.65
CA ARG A 39 -1.00 -10.46 4.63
C ARG A 39 0.33 -11.08 5.10
N ASP A 40 0.28 -12.34 5.52
CA ASP A 40 1.42 -13.02 6.13
C ASP A 40 2.54 -13.29 5.12
N GLU A 41 2.20 -13.50 3.86
CA GLU A 41 3.19 -13.67 2.78
C GLU A 41 3.92 -12.35 2.53
N VAL A 42 3.20 -11.24 2.43
CA VAL A 42 3.79 -9.91 2.25
C VAL A 42 4.64 -9.53 3.47
N ALA A 43 4.15 -9.79 4.68
CA ALA A 43 4.89 -9.51 5.91
C ALA A 43 6.20 -10.29 5.99
N ARG A 44 6.18 -11.60 5.68
CA ARG A 44 7.41 -12.42 5.63
C ARG A 44 8.40 -11.90 4.61
N TYR A 45 7.95 -11.48 3.43
CA TYR A 45 8.84 -10.94 2.42
C TYR A 45 9.46 -9.61 2.87
N ILE A 46 8.67 -8.68 3.42
CA ILE A 46 9.17 -7.41 3.96
C ILE A 46 10.20 -7.66 5.07
N THR A 47 9.92 -8.59 5.98
CA THR A 47 10.86 -8.97 7.04
C THR A 47 12.17 -9.54 6.47
N SER A 48 12.11 -10.32 5.38
CA SER A 48 13.32 -10.84 4.72
C SER A 48 14.21 -9.76 4.11
N LEU A 49 13.67 -8.57 3.89
CA LEU A 49 14.41 -7.38 3.46
C LEU A 49 14.96 -6.55 4.64
N ASN A 50 14.90 -7.06 5.88
CA ASN A 50 15.25 -6.35 7.11
C ASN A 50 14.41 -5.09 7.37
N ILE A 51 13.16 -5.09 6.92
CA ILE A 51 12.18 -4.03 7.16
C ILE A 51 11.11 -4.57 8.11
N THR A 52 10.63 -3.73 9.02
CA THR A 52 9.56 -4.07 9.96
C THR A 52 8.19 -3.86 9.31
N PRO A 53 7.38 -4.91 9.07
CA PRO A 53 6.00 -4.75 8.64
C PRO A 53 5.14 -4.23 9.81
N ILE A 54 4.30 -3.25 9.54
CA ILE A 54 3.31 -2.74 10.48
C ILE A 54 1.93 -3.22 10.03
N ILE A 55 1.33 -4.07 10.85
CA ILE A 55 -0.02 -4.62 10.65
C ILE A 55 -0.89 -4.11 11.78
N LEU A 56 -1.95 -3.37 11.48
CA LEU A 56 -2.75 -2.69 12.49
C LEU A 56 -3.40 -3.64 13.49
N SER A 57 -3.91 -4.78 13.02
CA SER A 57 -4.56 -5.78 13.88
C SER A 57 -3.62 -6.39 14.93
N GLU A 58 -2.32 -6.41 14.66
CA GLU A 58 -1.29 -6.96 15.56
C GLU A 58 -0.76 -5.93 16.57
N GLN A 59 -1.10 -4.66 16.38
CA GLN A 59 -0.63 -3.61 17.29
C GLN A 59 -1.48 -3.53 18.56
N PRO A 60 -0.89 -3.22 19.73
CA PRO A 60 -1.63 -3.03 20.97
C PRO A 60 -2.71 -1.95 20.85
N ASN A 61 -3.89 -2.21 21.40
CA ASN A 61 -4.98 -1.22 21.40
C ASN A 61 -4.72 -0.06 22.36
N SER A 62 -4.07 -0.32 23.49
CA SER A 62 -3.67 0.70 24.49
C SER A 62 -4.79 1.69 24.85
N GLY A 63 -6.03 1.22 24.90
CA GLY A 63 -7.20 2.07 25.20
C GLY A 63 -7.61 3.04 24.08
N ARG A 64 -7.02 2.92 22.89
CA ARG A 64 -7.29 3.80 21.74
C ARG A 64 -8.45 3.31 20.89
N THR A 65 -9.17 4.25 20.28
CA THR A 65 -10.11 3.95 19.20
C THR A 65 -9.35 3.41 17.98
N VAL A 66 -10.05 2.76 17.04
CA VAL A 66 -9.44 2.25 15.80
C VAL A 66 -8.74 3.37 15.02
N ILE A 67 -9.34 4.56 14.95
CA ILE A 67 -8.77 5.73 14.25
C ILE A 67 -7.50 6.24 14.94
N GLU A 68 -7.51 6.32 16.27
CA GLU A 68 -6.33 6.75 17.04
C GLU A 68 -5.18 5.75 16.93
N LYS A 69 -5.51 4.46 16.98
CA LYS A 69 -4.56 3.38 16.74
C LYS A 69 -3.96 3.49 15.34
N PHE A 70 -4.81 3.63 14.33
CA PHE A 70 -4.40 3.80 12.94
C PHE A 70 -3.44 4.99 12.79
N LYS A 71 -3.79 6.17 13.32
CA LYS A 71 -2.92 7.36 13.29
C LYS A 71 -1.58 7.11 13.98
N ALA A 72 -1.58 6.46 15.15
CA ALA A 72 -0.36 6.20 15.91
C ALA A 72 0.63 5.31 15.17
N TYR A 73 0.15 4.30 14.44
CA TYR A 73 0.99 3.33 13.72
C TYR A 73 1.22 3.67 12.25
N SER A 74 0.56 4.70 11.71
CA SER A 74 0.75 5.15 10.33
C SER A 74 1.98 6.06 10.11
N ALA A 75 2.86 6.22 11.12
CA ALA A 75 4.13 6.94 10.99
C ALA A 75 5.16 6.06 10.26
N VAL A 76 4.97 5.91 8.97
CA VAL A 76 5.79 5.11 8.04
C VAL A 76 6.09 5.94 6.80
N ASP A 77 7.05 5.50 6.00
CA ASP A 77 7.43 6.16 4.75
C ASP A 77 6.93 5.41 3.50
N PHE A 78 6.39 4.21 3.67
CA PHE A 78 5.83 3.40 2.58
C PHE A 78 4.65 2.55 3.05
N ALA A 79 3.68 2.31 2.16
CA ALA A 79 2.56 1.43 2.42
C ALA A 79 2.34 0.43 1.28
N VAL A 80 2.03 -0.81 1.63
CA VAL A 80 1.57 -1.86 0.72
C VAL A 80 0.08 -2.08 0.97
N ILE A 81 -0.71 -2.00 -0.09
CA ILE A 81 -2.17 -2.17 -0.04
C ILE A 81 -2.53 -3.48 -0.72
N LEU A 82 -3.11 -4.42 -0.01
CA LEU A 82 -3.59 -5.68 -0.56
C LEU A 82 -5.08 -5.58 -0.89
N TYR A 83 -5.39 -5.63 -2.17
CA TYR A 83 -6.74 -5.81 -2.66
C TYR A 83 -7.02 -7.30 -2.85
N THR A 84 -7.91 -7.83 -2.02
CA THR A 84 -8.36 -9.23 -2.04
C THR A 84 -9.88 -9.27 -2.24
N PRO A 85 -10.43 -10.32 -2.86
CA PRO A 85 -11.87 -10.44 -3.14
C PRO A 85 -12.66 -10.84 -1.88
N ASP A 86 -12.60 -10.01 -0.83
CA ASP A 86 -13.15 -10.34 0.48
C ASP A 86 -14.66 -10.10 0.60
N ASP A 87 -15.18 -9.12 -0.16
CA ASP A 87 -16.59 -8.72 -0.15
C ASP A 87 -17.20 -8.88 -1.54
N LEU A 88 -18.52 -8.94 -1.60
CA LEU A 88 -19.29 -8.86 -2.84
C LEU A 88 -20.08 -7.56 -2.88
N GLY A 89 -20.12 -6.92 -4.02
CA GLY A 89 -20.87 -5.69 -4.21
C GLY A 89 -21.51 -5.59 -5.58
N SER A 90 -22.51 -4.71 -5.69
CA SER A 90 -23.17 -4.40 -6.96
C SER A 90 -23.52 -2.91 -7.04
N VAL A 91 -23.70 -2.41 -8.24
CA VAL A 91 -24.30 -1.08 -8.45
C VAL A 91 -25.81 -1.14 -8.22
N LYS A 92 -26.37 -0.03 -7.73
CA LYS A 92 -27.80 0.06 -7.41
C LYS A 92 -28.70 -0.25 -8.62
N THR A 93 -28.24 0.03 -9.82
CA THR A 93 -28.97 -0.23 -11.08
C THR A 93 -28.93 -1.69 -11.54
N ALA A 94 -28.09 -2.52 -10.92
CA ALA A 94 -27.98 -3.95 -11.23
C ALA A 94 -27.68 -4.76 -9.95
N PRO A 95 -28.60 -4.80 -8.98
CA PRO A 95 -28.36 -5.33 -7.62
C PRO A 95 -28.04 -6.83 -7.63
N ASP A 96 -28.51 -7.57 -8.62
CA ASP A 96 -28.26 -9.01 -8.76
C ASP A 96 -26.89 -9.35 -9.38
N LYS A 97 -26.16 -8.36 -9.90
CA LYS A 97 -24.83 -8.54 -10.47
C LYS A 97 -23.77 -8.27 -9.43
N LEU A 98 -23.59 -9.24 -8.53
CA LEU A 98 -22.53 -9.16 -7.52
C LEU A 98 -21.15 -9.39 -8.15
N VAL A 99 -20.20 -8.54 -7.82
CA VAL A 99 -18.79 -8.67 -8.21
C VAL A 99 -17.90 -8.67 -6.98
N PRO A 100 -16.79 -9.44 -6.98
CA PRO A 100 -15.81 -9.39 -5.91
C PRO A 100 -15.20 -8.01 -5.78
N ARG A 101 -15.04 -7.54 -4.55
CA ARG A 101 -14.38 -6.27 -4.24
C ARG A 101 -13.57 -6.34 -2.96
N ALA A 102 -12.64 -5.44 -2.81
CA ALA A 102 -11.94 -5.27 -1.54
C ALA A 102 -12.89 -4.75 -0.47
N ARG A 103 -12.55 -5.01 0.79
CA ARG A 103 -13.28 -4.46 1.94
C ARG A 103 -13.21 -2.94 1.93
N GLN A 104 -14.30 -2.30 2.36
CA GLN A 104 -14.38 -0.82 2.41
C GLN A 104 -13.27 -0.20 3.27
N ASN A 105 -12.84 -0.87 4.35
CA ASN A 105 -11.75 -0.38 5.18
C ASN A 105 -10.43 -0.33 4.39
N VAL A 106 -10.15 -1.32 3.55
CA VAL A 106 -8.94 -1.34 2.69
C VAL A 106 -8.96 -0.16 1.72
N VAL A 107 -10.11 0.13 1.13
CA VAL A 107 -10.30 1.28 0.23
C VAL A 107 -10.07 2.61 0.97
N PHE A 108 -10.65 2.75 2.16
CA PHE A 108 -10.46 3.94 3.01
C PHE A 108 -8.98 4.14 3.38
N GLU A 109 -8.31 3.09 3.84
CA GLU A 109 -6.90 3.12 4.24
C GLU A 109 -5.98 3.40 3.05
N HIS A 110 -6.29 2.87 1.86
CA HIS A 110 -5.59 3.19 0.62
C HIS A 110 -5.64 4.70 0.33
N GLY A 111 -6.83 5.29 0.32
CA GLY A 111 -6.99 6.73 0.12
C GLY A 111 -6.20 7.56 1.15
N TYR A 112 -6.24 7.15 2.41
CA TYR A 112 -5.49 7.80 3.48
C TYR A 112 -3.97 7.77 3.23
N PHE A 113 -3.40 6.59 2.92
CA PHE A 113 -1.96 6.49 2.68
C PHE A 113 -1.53 7.20 1.41
N THR A 114 -2.32 7.16 0.35
CA THR A 114 -2.05 7.91 -0.88
C THR A 114 -1.99 9.43 -0.61
N ALA A 115 -2.92 9.97 0.17
CA ALA A 115 -2.92 11.37 0.54
C ALA A 115 -1.76 11.74 1.49
N LYS A 116 -1.37 10.83 2.38
CA LYS A 116 -0.34 11.06 3.39
C LYS A 116 1.09 10.93 2.87
N LEU A 117 1.35 9.90 2.07
CA LEU A 117 2.70 9.51 1.65
C LEU A 117 3.04 9.97 0.23
N GLY A 118 2.03 10.30 -0.57
CA GLY A 118 2.15 10.43 -2.02
C GLY A 118 1.99 9.07 -2.69
N ARG A 119 1.47 9.09 -3.93
CA ARG A 119 1.18 7.89 -4.72
C ARG A 119 2.44 7.03 -4.96
N GLU A 120 3.58 7.68 -5.10
CA GLU A 120 4.88 7.06 -5.35
C GLU A 120 5.37 6.18 -4.18
N ASN A 121 4.83 6.38 -2.99
CA ASN A 121 5.17 5.63 -1.78
C ASN A 121 4.06 4.63 -1.36
N VAL A 122 3.17 4.31 -2.28
CA VAL A 122 2.07 3.35 -2.08
C VAL A 122 2.07 2.33 -3.20
N LEU A 123 2.28 1.05 -2.87
CA LEU A 123 2.19 -0.06 -3.82
C LEU A 123 0.89 -0.82 -3.62
N VAL A 124 0.12 -1.00 -4.69
CA VAL A 124 -1.13 -1.77 -4.65
C VAL A 124 -0.90 -3.16 -5.24
N LEU A 125 -1.08 -4.19 -4.43
CA LEU A 125 -1.08 -5.59 -4.82
C LEU A 125 -2.53 -6.04 -5.02
N LEU A 126 -2.82 -6.60 -6.20
CA LEU A 126 -4.16 -7.05 -6.58
C LEU A 126 -4.19 -8.57 -6.69
N LYS A 127 -4.93 -9.24 -5.80
CA LYS A 127 -5.24 -10.66 -5.90
C LYS A 127 -6.50 -10.85 -6.74
N ASN A 128 -6.36 -11.39 -7.93
CA ASN A 128 -7.53 -11.81 -8.72
C ASN A 128 -8.19 -13.01 -8.04
N GLY A 129 -9.54 -13.02 -8.04
CA GLY A 129 -10.29 -14.19 -7.59
C GLY A 129 -9.97 -15.42 -8.46
N THR A 130 -10.12 -16.60 -7.89
CA THR A 130 -9.85 -17.90 -8.54
C THR A 130 -10.76 -18.18 -9.74
N ASP A 131 -11.83 -17.42 -9.91
CA ASP A 131 -12.91 -17.67 -10.90
C ASP A 131 -12.95 -16.63 -12.03
N LYS A 132 -11.80 -16.17 -12.55
CA LYS A 132 -11.71 -15.21 -13.67
C LYS A 132 -12.54 -13.91 -13.50
N THR A 133 -13.24 -13.76 -12.39
CA THR A 133 -13.95 -12.55 -12.03
C THR A 133 -12.93 -11.49 -11.62
N LYS A 134 -12.85 -10.45 -12.44
CA LYS A 134 -12.00 -9.30 -12.10
C LYS A 134 -12.54 -8.63 -10.86
N LEU A 135 -11.67 -8.41 -9.88
CA LEU A 135 -11.97 -7.59 -8.73
C LEU A 135 -12.46 -6.21 -9.20
N GLU A 136 -13.53 -5.72 -8.60
CA GLU A 136 -13.97 -4.34 -8.83
C GLU A 136 -12.85 -3.37 -8.44
N LYS A 137 -12.43 -2.56 -9.39
CA LYS A 137 -11.46 -1.48 -9.17
C LYS A 137 -12.22 -0.19 -8.93
N GLU A 138 -11.67 0.68 -8.12
CA GLU A 138 -12.22 2.02 -7.93
C GLU A 138 -12.27 2.76 -9.28
N GLY A 139 -13.40 3.42 -9.57
CA GLY A 139 -13.71 3.93 -10.90
C GLY A 139 -12.79 5.06 -11.42
N ASP A 140 -12.17 5.85 -10.55
CA ASP A 140 -11.32 6.99 -10.92
C ASP A 140 -9.83 6.76 -10.60
N THR A 141 -9.38 5.50 -10.63
CA THR A 141 -7.99 5.13 -10.33
C THR A 141 -7.09 5.03 -11.57
N ASP A 142 -7.40 5.78 -12.62
CA ASP A 142 -6.64 5.82 -13.89
C ASP A 142 -5.15 6.24 -13.75
N GLY A 143 -4.62 6.32 -12.58
CA GLY A 143 -3.20 6.56 -12.30
C GLY A 143 -2.58 5.55 -11.33
N ILE A 144 -3.33 4.56 -10.85
CA ILE A 144 -2.81 3.53 -9.94
C ILE A 144 -2.36 2.31 -10.72
N VAL A 145 -1.10 1.96 -10.56
CA VAL A 145 -0.55 0.72 -11.12
C VAL A 145 -0.84 -0.42 -10.13
N TYR A 146 -1.72 -1.33 -10.53
CA TYR A 146 -1.99 -2.55 -9.77
C TYR A 146 -0.97 -3.62 -10.14
N VAL A 147 -0.22 -4.11 -9.16
CA VAL A 147 0.71 -5.22 -9.33
C VAL A 147 -0.01 -6.53 -9.03
N PRO A 148 -0.01 -7.52 -9.94
CA PRO A 148 -0.62 -8.82 -9.67
C PRO A 148 0.01 -9.48 -8.45
N PHE A 149 -0.84 -9.91 -7.50
CA PHE A 149 -0.43 -10.69 -6.34
C PHE A 149 -0.80 -12.15 -6.60
N ASP A 150 0.14 -12.90 -7.14
CA ASP A 150 0.00 -14.29 -7.58
C ASP A 150 1.06 -15.19 -6.97
N GLU A 151 0.91 -16.50 -7.18
CA GLU A 151 1.83 -17.54 -6.70
C GLU A 151 3.22 -17.51 -7.36
N TYR A 152 3.34 -16.87 -8.52
CA TYR A 152 4.62 -16.76 -9.25
C TYR A 152 5.59 -15.79 -8.58
N GLY A 153 5.09 -14.91 -7.71
CA GLY A 153 5.91 -14.04 -6.87
C GLY A 153 6.55 -12.85 -7.57
N GLY A 154 6.14 -12.52 -8.79
CA GLY A 154 6.63 -11.36 -9.54
C GLY A 154 6.43 -10.03 -8.81
N TRP A 155 5.44 -9.96 -7.92
CA TRP A 155 5.18 -8.82 -7.06
C TRP A 155 6.34 -8.49 -6.11
N LYS A 156 7.17 -9.48 -5.74
CA LYS A 156 8.32 -9.31 -4.83
C LYS A 156 9.36 -8.37 -5.42
N GLU A 157 9.71 -8.58 -6.70
CA GLU A 157 10.64 -7.69 -7.40
C GLU A 157 10.06 -6.27 -7.56
N LYS A 158 8.76 -6.16 -7.87
CA LYS A 158 8.08 -4.86 -7.97
C LYS A 158 8.05 -4.11 -6.64
N LEU A 159 7.80 -4.81 -5.54
CA LEU A 159 7.85 -4.23 -4.20
C LEU A 159 9.28 -3.77 -3.84
N LYS A 160 10.28 -4.61 -4.12
CA LYS A 160 11.68 -4.27 -3.88
C LYS A 160 12.12 -3.04 -4.68
N GLU A 161 11.75 -2.98 -5.96
CA GLU A 161 12.00 -1.83 -6.83
C GLU A 161 11.36 -0.54 -6.26
N ALA A 162 10.07 -0.59 -5.90
CA ALA A 162 9.36 0.53 -5.33
C ALA A 162 9.96 1.01 -4.00
N LEU A 163 10.37 0.08 -3.12
CA LEU A 163 11.04 0.41 -1.86
C LEU A 163 12.38 1.13 -2.10
N LYS A 164 13.19 0.65 -3.08
CA LYS A 164 14.44 1.34 -3.46
C LYS A 164 14.20 2.77 -3.93
N LEU A 165 13.22 2.97 -4.81
CA LEU A 165 12.84 4.30 -5.31
C LEU A 165 12.37 5.21 -4.18
N SER A 166 11.73 4.66 -3.15
CA SER A 166 11.30 5.40 -1.97
C SER A 166 12.41 5.65 -0.93
N GLY A 167 13.63 5.13 -1.16
CA GLY A 167 14.80 5.39 -0.31
C GLY A 167 15.15 4.28 0.69
N TYR A 168 14.48 3.12 0.63
CA TYR A 168 14.84 1.96 1.45
C TYR A 168 16.11 1.28 0.93
N ARG A 169 16.92 0.78 1.85
CA ARG A 169 18.15 0.01 1.52
C ARG A 169 17.84 -1.48 1.47
N VAL A 170 17.42 -1.97 0.28
CA VAL A 170 17.01 -3.36 0.05
C VAL A 170 17.59 -3.96 -1.23
#